data_02bd82d16effac95bc4c50f44bff7034
#
_entry.id   02bd82d16effac95bc4c50f44bff7034
#
_cell.length_a   1.000
_cell.length_b   1.000
_cell.length_c   1.000
_cell.angle_alpha   90.00
_cell.angle_beta   90.00
_cell.angle_gamma   90.00
#
_symmetry.space_group_name_H-M   'P 1'
#
loop_
_entity.id
_entity.type
_entity.pdbx_description
1 polymer ?
#
loop_
_entity_poly.entity_id
_entity_poly.type
_entity_poly.pdbx_seq_one_letter_code
_entity_poly.pdbx_strand_id
1 'polypeptide(L)'
;MSVKVRFAPSPTGFVHIGSLRTALYNYLFAKRMGGEYLLRVEDTDQTRLVEGAIENMLQAMKWAGVNHTEGVMLDENGNIVQKGENGPYIQSERLDIYKKYIQELLDSGKAYYCFCTKER
;
A
#
# COMPACT_ATOMS: atom_id res chain seq x y z
N MET A 1 13.43 -17.90 7.27
CA MET A 1 12.41 -16.81 7.13
C MET A 1 12.19 -16.59 5.64
N SER A 2 10.95 -16.59 5.18
CA SER A 2 10.63 -16.17 3.82
C SER A 2 10.70 -14.65 3.71
N VAL A 3 11.26 -14.15 2.62
CA VAL A 3 11.29 -12.71 2.35
C VAL A 3 9.90 -12.27 1.92
N LYS A 4 9.37 -11.22 2.54
CA LYS A 4 8.13 -10.56 2.11
C LYS A 4 8.39 -9.06 1.96
N VAL A 5 8.14 -8.52 0.79
CA VAL A 5 8.34 -7.10 0.46
C VAL A 5 7.03 -6.45 0.02
N ARG A 6 6.98 -5.13 0.12
CA ARG A 6 5.76 -4.39 -0.15
C ARG A 6 6.04 -3.14 -0.99
N PHE A 7 5.23 -2.96 -2.02
CA PHE A 7 5.02 -1.66 -2.65
C PHE A 7 3.79 -0.99 -2.01
N ALA A 8 3.92 0.27 -1.64
CA ALA A 8 2.91 0.99 -0.85
C ALA A 8 2.61 2.37 -1.46
N PRO A 9 1.99 2.41 -2.65
CA PRO A 9 1.68 3.67 -3.33
C PRO A 9 0.48 4.38 -2.73
N SER A 10 0.51 5.72 -2.82
CA SER A 10 -0.66 6.56 -2.54
C SER A 10 -1.38 6.89 -3.85
N PRO A 11 -2.72 6.75 -3.94
CA PRO A 11 -3.49 6.97 -5.16
C PRO A 11 -3.80 8.48 -5.36
N THR A 12 -2.76 9.31 -5.30
CA THR A 12 -2.84 10.78 -5.45
C THR A 12 -2.59 11.25 -6.88
N GLY A 13 -2.63 10.36 -7.84
CA GLY A 13 -2.45 10.57 -9.27
C GLY A 13 -2.22 9.27 -10.00
N PHE A 14 -2.14 9.35 -11.32
CA PHE A 14 -1.81 8.19 -12.14
C PHE A 14 -0.35 7.77 -11.94
N VAL A 15 -0.09 6.46 -12.11
CA VAL A 15 1.25 5.93 -11.91
C VAL A 15 2.25 6.53 -12.91
N HIS A 16 3.41 6.91 -12.42
CA HIS A 16 4.52 7.38 -13.24
C HIS A 16 5.72 6.43 -13.15
N ILE A 17 6.68 6.59 -14.05
CA ILE A 17 7.84 5.70 -14.17
C ILE A 17 8.65 5.57 -12.87
N GLY A 18 8.70 6.60 -12.04
CA GLY A 18 9.37 6.56 -10.73
C GLY A 18 8.73 5.58 -9.76
N SER A 19 7.39 5.59 -9.69
CA SER A 19 6.62 4.64 -8.86
C SER A 19 6.75 3.21 -9.40
N LEU A 20 6.65 3.05 -10.72
CA LEU A 20 6.81 1.76 -11.37
C LEU A 20 8.21 1.17 -11.16
N ARG A 21 9.25 2.01 -11.18
CA ARG A 21 10.62 1.60 -10.83
C ARG A 21 10.70 1.04 -9.41
N THR A 22 10.08 1.69 -8.44
CA THR A 22 10.05 1.21 -7.04
C THR A 22 9.34 -0.14 -6.95
N ALA A 23 8.21 -0.31 -7.64
CA ALA A 23 7.51 -1.58 -7.74
C ALA A 23 8.39 -2.68 -8.35
N LEU A 24 9.12 -2.36 -9.43
CA LEU A 24 10.03 -3.29 -10.11
C LEU A 24 11.16 -3.78 -9.19
N TYR A 25 11.78 -2.89 -8.40
CA TYR A 25 12.82 -3.31 -7.46
C TYR A 25 12.28 -4.29 -6.41
N ASN A 26 11.10 -4.02 -5.84
CA ASN A 26 10.45 -4.93 -4.90
C ASN A 26 10.17 -6.29 -5.56
N TYR A 27 9.61 -6.28 -6.76
CA TYR A 27 9.30 -7.47 -7.53
C TYR A 27 10.55 -8.32 -7.81
N LEU A 28 11.62 -7.70 -8.33
CA LEU A 28 12.87 -8.41 -8.66
C LEU A 28 13.54 -8.97 -7.41
N PHE A 29 13.55 -8.22 -6.30
CA PHE A 29 14.10 -8.70 -5.04
C PHE A 29 13.30 -9.89 -4.50
N ALA A 30 11.97 -9.81 -4.46
CA ALA A 30 11.14 -10.94 -4.05
C ALA A 30 11.40 -12.18 -4.93
N LYS A 31 11.42 -11.99 -6.25
CA LYS A 31 11.72 -13.07 -7.21
C LYS A 31 13.08 -13.70 -6.96
N ARG A 32 14.14 -12.90 -6.78
CA ARG A 32 15.50 -13.37 -6.52
C ARG A 32 15.60 -14.17 -5.24
N MET A 33 14.85 -13.79 -4.22
CA MET A 33 14.89 -14.40 -2.89
C MET A 33 13.89 -15.54 -2.70
N GLY A 34 13.11 -15.88 -3.73
CA GLY A 34 12.00 -16.85 -3.61
C GLY A 34 10.94 -16.42 -2.60
N GLY A 35 10.76 -15.11 -2.45
CA GLY A 35 9.86 -14.48 -1.48
C GLY A 35 8.55 -14.00 -2.11
N GLU A 36 7.80 -13.25 -1.33
CA GLU A 36 6.49 -12.71 -1.70
C GLU A 36 6.58 -11.19 -1.94
N TYR A 37 5.83 -10.74 -2.93
CA TYR A 37 5.65 -9.33 -3.26
C TYR A 37 4.18 -8.95 -3.09
N LEU A 38 3.92 -7.97 -2.23
CA LEU A 38 2.56 -7.51 -1.94
C LEU A 38 2.35 -6.03 -2.27
N LEU A 39 1.09 -5.66 -2.50
CA LEU A 39 0.66 -4.30 -2.75
C LEU A 39 -0.31 -3.84 -1.67
N ARG A 40 0.02 -2.73 -0.98
CA ARG A 40 -0.89 -2.02 -0.07
C ARG A 40 -1.09 -0.59 -0.53
N VAL A 41 -2.32 -0.22 -0.83
CA VAL A 41 -2.69 1.14 -1.20
C VAL A 41 -2.72 2.03 0.04
N GLU A 42 -2.00 3.14 0.01
CA GLU A 42 -1.93 4.11 1.11
C GLU A 42 -2.75 5.36 0.77
N ASP A 43 -4.05 5.27 1.02
CA ASP A 43 -5.09 6.24 0.66
C ASP A 43 -5.50 7.20 1.79
N THR A 44 -4.69 7.34 2.83
CA THR A 44 -5.05 8.16 4.01
C THR A 44 -5.13 9.65 3.73
N ASP A 45 -4.49 10.15 2.66
CA ASP A 45 -4.64 11.54 2.21
C ASP A 45 -5.87 11.68 1.30
N GLN A 46 -7.04 11.69 1.91
CA GLN A 46 -8.34 11.74 1.23
C GLN A 46 -8.54 13.01 0.39
N THR A 47 -7.79 14.09 0.70
CA THR A 47 -7.91 15.36 -0.03
C THR A 47 -7.23 15.34 -1.40
N ARG A 48 -6.33 14.39 -1.63
CA ARG A 48 -5.56 14.23 -2.87
C ARG A 48 -5.88 12.96 -3.63
N LEU A 49 -6.92 12.23 -3.22
CA LEU A 49 -7.35 11.04 -3.97
C LEU A 49 -7.78 11.40 -5.39
N VAL A 50 -7.35 10.61 -6.35
CA VAL A 50 -7.74 10.73 -7.75
C VAL A 50 -8.56 9.51 -8.15
N GLU A 51 -9.76 9.75 -8.66
CA GLU A 51 -10.64 8.69 -9.15
C GLU A 51 -9.95 7.89 -10.27
N GLY A 52 -10.06 6.57 -10.23
CA GLY A 52 -9.42 5.67 -11.20
C GLY A 52 -7.91 5.48 -11.02
N ALA A 53 -7.27 6.11 -10.02
CA ALA A 53 -5.83 6.01 -9.83
C ALA A 53 -5.39 4.60 -9.41
N ILE A 54 -6.19 3.90 -8.62
CA ILE A 54 -5.89 2.52 -8.19
C ILE A 54 -5.96 1.58 -9.38
N GLU A 55 -7.02 1.66 -10.18
CA GLU A 55 -7.22 0.86 -11.39
C GLU A 55 -6.09 1.10 -12.39
N ASN A 56 -5.77 2.37 -12.66
CA ASN A 56 -4.67 2.76 -13.54
C ASN A 56 -3.33 2.15 -13.08
N MET A 57 -3.04 2.22 -11.80
CA MET A 57 -1.83 1.65 -11.23
C MET A 57 -1.78 0.13 -11.40
N LEU A 58 -2.88 -0.57 -11.09
CA LEU A 58 -2.95 -2.03 -11.22
C LEU A 58 -2.80 -2.47 -12.68
N GLN A 59 -3.42 -1.75 -13.62
CA GLN A 59 -3.27 -1.98 -15.07
C GLN A 59 -1.84 -1.72 -15.54
N ALA A 60 -1.20 -0.64 -15.10
CA ALA A 60 0.19 -0.33 -15.45
C ALA A 60 1.17 -1.37 -14.90
N MET A 61 0.97 -1.85 -13.66
CA MET A 61 1.78 -2.93 -13.09
C MET A 61 1.61 -4.24 -13.88
N LYS A 62 0.37 -4.58 -14.25
CA LYS A 62 0.07 -5.74 -15.10
C LYS A 62 0.74 -5.63 -16.47
N TRP A 63 0.63 -4.47 -17.13
CA TRP A 63 1.28 -4.20 -18.41
C TRP A 63 2.81 -4.35 -18.33
N ALA A 64 3.42 -3.86 -17.26
CA ALA A 64 4.86 -3.96 -17.02
C ALA A 64 5.33 -5.36 -16.56
N GLY A 65 4.42 -6.31 -16.34
CA GLY A 65 4.74 -7.65 -15.84
C GLY A 65 5.19 -7.69 -14.36
N VAL A 66 4.94 -6.62 -13.61
CA VAL A 66 5.31 -6.48 -12.19
C VAL A 66 4.13 -6.93 -11.32
N ASN A 67 3.80 -8.22 -11.37
CA ASN A 67 2.63 -8.77 -10.69
C ASN A 67 2.94 -9.15 -9.25
N HIS A 68 2.09 -8.71 -8.34
CA HIS A 68 2.10 -9.10 -6.92
C HIS A 68 1.18 -10.30 -6.67
N THR A 69 1.40 -10.99 -5.57
CA THR A 69 0.67 -12.22 -5.20
C THR A 69 -0.33 -11.99 -4.07
N GLU A 70 -0.18 -10.89 -3.34
CA GLU A 70 -0.98 -10.52 -2.18
C GLU A 70 -1.26 -9.00 -2.20
N GLY A 71 -2.43 -8.58 -1.78
CA GLY A 71 -2.77 -7.16 -1.71
C GLY A 71 -4.01 -6.77 -2.50
N VAL A 72 -4.03 -5.53 -2.98
CA VAL A 72 -5.12 -4.97 -3.79
C VAL A 72 -4.97 -5.41 -5.24
N MET A 73 -6.01 -5.97 -5.84
CA MET A 73 -6.01 -6.54 -7.19
C MET A 73 -7.26 -6.11 -7.96
N LEU A 74 -7.27 -6.36 -9.27
CA LEU A 74 -8.49 -6.35 -10.07
C LEU A 74 -8.99 -7.80 -10.26
N ASP A 75 -10.29 -8.00 -10.09
CA ASP A 75 -10.95 -9.24 -10.47
C ASP A 75 -11.14 -9.34 -12.00
N GLU A 76 -11.78 -10.42 -12.45
CA GLU A 76 -12.05 -10.66 -13.87
C GLU A 76 -13.01 -9.63 -14.48
N ASN A 77 -13.82 -8.96 -13.64
CA ASN A 77 -14.77 -7.93 -14.05
C ASN A 77 -14.17 -6.51 -13.96
N GLY A 78 -12.92 -6.38 -13.50
CA GLY A 78 -12.25 -5.10 -13.31
C GLY A 78 -12.55 -4.40 -11.98
N ASN A 79 -13.19 -5.08 -11.03
CA ASN A 79 -13.44 -4.51 -9.71
C ASN A 79 -12.22 -4.63 -8.82
N ILE A 80 -12.04 -3.67 -7.93
CA ILE A 80 -11.00 -3.70 -6.90
C ILE A 80 -11.37 -4.73 -5.85
N VAL A 81 -10.48 -5.71 -5.64
CA VAL A 81 -10.59 -6.75 -4.62
C VAL A 81 -9.31 -6.84 -3.81
N GLN A 82 -9.37 -7.47 -2.66
CA GLN A 82 -8.20 -7.69 -1.79
C GLN A 82 -7.98 -9.18 -1.58
N LYS A 83 -6.72 -9.63 -1.65
CA LYS A 83 -6.35 -11.03 -1.51
C LYS A 83 -5.14 -11.19 -0.60
N GLY A 84 -5.19 -12.13 0.34
CA GLY A 84 -4.09 -12.49 1.25
C GLY A 84 -4.53 -12.52 2.71
N GLU A 85 -3.60 -12.90 3.59
CA GLU A 85 -3.89 -13.15 5.00
C GLU A 85 -3.55 -11.96 5.93
N ASN A 86 -2.87 -10.93 5.40
CA ASN A 86 -2.40 -9.78 6.17
C ASN A 86 -3.20 -8.50 5.92
N GLY A 87 -4.43 -8.66 5.41
CA GLY A 87 -5.34 -7.56 5.12
C GLY A 87 -5.83 -6.80 6.36
N PRO A 88 -6.61 -5.75 6.14
CA PRO A 88 -6.91 -5.10 4.86
C PRO A 88 -5.67 -4.50 4.18
N TYR A 89 -5.72 -4.36 2.83
CA TYR A 89 -4.61 -3.80 2.03
C TYR A 89 -4.92 -2.40 1.47
N ILE A 90 -6.02 -1.81 1.88
CA ILE A 90 -6.33 -0.38 1.72
C ILE A 90 -6.12 0.26 3.08
N GLN A 91 -5.27 1.26 3.16
CA GLN A 91 -4.79 1.78 4.45
C GLN A 91 -5.89 2.41 5.30
N SER A 92 -6.85 3.09 4.68
CA SER A 92 -8.00 3.67 5.38
C SER A 92 -8.86 2.63 6.13
N GLU A 93 -8.87 1.39 5.68
CA GLU A 93 -9.59 0.28 6.33
C GLU A 93 -8.81 -0.31 7.54
N ARG A 94 -7.59 0.15 7.81
CA ARG A 94 -6.71 -0.33 8.87
C ARG A 94 -6.74 0.51 10.15
N LEU A 95 -7.62 1.49 10.25
CA LEU A 95 -7.61 2.47 11.36
C LEU A 95 -7.73 1.82 12.73
N ASP A 96 -8.52 0.77 12.88
CA ASP A 96 -8.67 0.08 14.17
C ASP A 96 -7.40 -0.69 14.57
N ILE A 97 -6.68 -1.24 13.59
CA ILE A 97 -5.36 -1.86 13.83
C ILE A 97 -4.39 -0.77 14.33
N TYR A 98 -4.36 0.39 13.69
CA TYR A 98 -3.45 1.48 14.06
C TYR A 98 -3.76 2.06 15.44
N LYS A 99 -5.03 2.21 15.81
CA LYS A 99 -5.43 2.68 17.14
C LYS A 99 -4.79 1.86 18.26
N LYS A 100 -4.80 0.53 18.13
CA LYS A 100 -4.17 -0.39 19.09
C LYS A 100 -2.68 -0.08 19.28
N TYR A 101 -1.92 0.01 18.19
CA TYR A 101 -0.48 0.26 18.25
C TYR A 101 -0.13 1.69 18.66
N ILE A 102 -0.96 2.68 18.31
CA ILE A 102 -0.81 4.05 18.80
C ILE A 102 -0.97 4.08 20.32
N GLN A 103 -1.97 3.39 20.87
CA GLN A 103 -2.16 3.31 22.31
C GLN A 103 -0.96 2.66 23.02
N GLU A 104 -0.42 1.57 22.48
CA GLU A 104 0.80 0.94 23.01
C GLU A 104 2.00 1.90 23.01
N LEU A 105 2.15 2.73 21.99
CA LEU A 105 3.21 3.74 21.92
C LEU A 105 3.00 4.87 22.95
N LEU A 106 1.78 5.33 23.14
CA LEU A 106 1.42 6.34 24.15
C LEU A 106 1.69 5.80 25.58
N ASP A 107 1.23 4.60 25.87
CA ASP A 107 1.37 3.95 27.18
C ASP A 107 2.85 3.69 27.52
N SER A 108 3.67 3.41 26.52
CA SER A 108 5.12 3.21 26.68
C SER A 108 5.95 4.51 26.66
N GLY A 109 5.30 5.67 26.54
CA GLY A 109 5.97 6.97 26.45
C GLY A 109 6.78 7.21 25.17
N LYS A 110 6.56 6.40 24.12
CA LYS A 110 7.25 6.51 22.82
C LYS A 110 6.50 7.39 21.82
N ALA A 111 5.30 7.82 22.15
CA ALA A 111 4.51 8.78 21.40
C ALA A 111 3.86 9.78 22.36
N TYR A 112 3.44 10.92 21.83
CA TYR A 112 2.71 11.94 22.57
C TYR A 112 1.68 12.65 21.68
N TYR A 113 0.68 13.26 22.31
CA TYR A 113 -0.31 14.06 21.59
C TYR A 113 0.30 15.38 21.13
N CYS A 114 0.13 15.71 19.86
CA CYS A 114 0.51 17.00 19.30
C CYS A 114 -0.76 17.83 19.02
N PHE A 115 -0.81 19.04 19.58
CA PHE A 115 -1.92 19.97 19.43
C PHE A 115 -1.59 21.14 18.49
N CYS A 116 -0.55 21.00 17.67
CA CYS A 116 -0.19 21.99 16.67
C CYS A 116 -1.22 22.04 15.53
N THR A 117 -1.49 23.27 15.04
CA THR A 117 -2.29 23.46 13.82
C THR A 117 -1.47 23.13 12.57
N LYS A 118 -2.16 22.99 11.41
CA LYS A 118 -1.48 22.74 10.12
C LYS A 118 -0.59 23.90 9.64
N GLU A 119 -0.80 25.09 10.19
CA GLU A 119 -0.07 26.32 9.83
C GLU A 119 1.29 26.46 10.53
N ARG A 120 1.64 25.54 11.39
CA ARG A 120 2.91 25.46 12.09
C ARG A 120 3.86 24.44 11.40
#